data_bd14471667c063760e326dc5859dd05c
#
_entry.id   bd14471667c063760e326dc5859dd05c
#
_cell.length_a   1.000
_cell.length_b   1.000
_cell.length_c   1.000
_cell.angle_alpha   90.00
_cell.angle_beta   90.00
_cell.angle_gamma   90.00
#
_symmetry.space_group_name_H-M   'P 1'
#
loop_
_entity.id
_entity.type
_entity.pdbx_description
1 polymer ?
#
loop_
_entity_poly.entity_id
_entity_poly.type
_entity_poly.pdbx_seq_one_letter_code
_entity_poly.pdbx_strand_id
1 'polypeptide(L)'
;MTDYGSLERQLTALLDTRDWLTNAAQTSAFLMQMLDDLNWVGFYLQRQPETLILGPFQGQPACNPIPFSKGVCGAAARSRQTQRVDDVHAVPDHIACDATSRSELVVPIIIDDRVWGDDTVWGVLDIDSPVPARFTAEDQAGIERLCHVFVGASDLCESARQG
;
A
#
# COMPACT_ATOMS: atom_id res chain seq x y z
N MET A 1 18.41 -9.69 8.23
CA MET A 1 18.18 -8.56 7.28
C MET A 1 17.41 -9.08 6.07
N THR A 2 16.36 -8.37 5.69
CA THR A 2 15.51 -8.77 4.56
C THR A 2 16.25 -8.60 3.23
N ASP A 3 16.27 -9.66 2.43
CA ASP A 3 16.83 -9.61 1.06
C ASP A 3 15.75 -9.17 0.06
N TYR A 4 15.58 -7.86 -0.08
CA TYR A 4 14.58 -7.28 -0.98
C TYR A 4 14.83 -7.61 -2.45
N GLY A 5 16.09 -7.81 -2.86
CA GLY A 5 16.42 -8.25 -4.21
C GLY A 5 15.84 -9.63 -4.53
N SER A 6 15.94 -10.55 -3.58
CA SER A 6 15.33 -11.87 -3.70
C SER A 6 13.79 -11.79 -3.73
N LEU A 7 13.21 -10.99 -2.85
CA LEU A 7 11.76 -10.79 -2.81
C LEU A 7 11.23 -10.19 -4.11
N GLU A 8 11.96 -9.26 -4.69
CA GLU A 8 11.61 -8.63 -5.97
C GLU A 8 11.55 -9.66 -7.10
N ARG A 9 12.55 -10.56 -7.19
CA ARG A 9 12.54 -11.64 -8.17
C ARG A 9 11.40 -12.63 -7.95
N GLN A 10 11.13 -12.98 -6.71
CA GLN A 10 10.05 -13.91 -6.35
C GLN A 10 8.67 -13.31 -6.66
N LEU A 11 8.46 -12.06 -6.31
CA LEU A 11 7.19 -11.38 -6.60
C LEU A 11 6.98 -11.22 -8.10
N THR A 12 8.01 -10.87 -8.85
CA THR A 12 7.95 -10.78 -10.31
C THR A 12 7.51 -12.10 -10.94
N ALA A 13 8.03 -13.22 -10.45
CA ALA A 13 7.64 -14.54 -10.92
C ALA A 13 6.21 -14.94 -10.51
N LEU A 14 5.76 -14.50 -9.33
CA LEU A 14 4.42 -14.79 -8.83
C LEU A 14 3.33 -14.06 -9.60
N LEU A 15 3.56 -12.79 -9.97
CA LEU A 15 2.58 -11.95 -10.66
C LEU A 15 2.62 -12.20 -12.17
N ASP A 16 2.03 -13.32 -12.60
CA ASP A 16 2.06 -13.80 -13.98
C ASP A 16 0.82 -13.43 -14.81
N THR A 17 -0.03 -12.58 -14.29
CA THR A 17 -1.23 -12.06 -14.94
C THR A 17 -1.21 -10.54 -14.98
N ARG A 18 -1.99 -9.93 -15.86
CA ARG A 18 -2.20 -8.48 -15.92
C ARG A 18 -3.38 -8.02 -15.04
N ASP A 19 -4.14 -8.96 -14.47
CA ASP A 19 -5.28 -8.63 -13.63
C ASP A 19 -4.84 -8.00 -12.30
N TRP A 20 -5.16 -6.73 -12.14
CA TRP A 20 -4.74 -5.97 -10.96
C TRP A 20 -5.31 -6.52 -9.66
N LEU A 21 -6.56 -7.04 -9.68
CA LEU A 21 -7.20 -7.58 -8.48
C LEU A 21 -6.48 -8.83 -7.97
N THR A 22 -6.19 -9.76 -8.87
CA THR A 22 -5.40 -10.95 -8.56
C THR A 22 -4.01 -10.56 -8.05
N ASN A 23 -3.34 -9.63 -8.73
CA ASN A 23 -2.00 -9.20 -8.36
C ASN A 23 -1.97 -8.48 -7.02
N ALA A 24 -2.99 -7.67 -6.71
CA ALA A 24 -3.08 -7.01 -5.41
C ALA A 24 -3.30 -8.01 -4.28
N ALA A 25 -4.14 -9.02 -4.49
CA ALA A 25 -4.37 -10.09 -3.52
C ALA A 25 -3.10 -10.91 -3.30
N GLN A 26 -2.40 -11.30 -4.36
CA GLN A 26 -1.14 -12.04 -4.28
C GLN A 26 -0.03 -11.23 -3.61
N THR A 27 0.10 -9.95 -3.94
CA THR A 27 1.09 -9.07 -3.34
C THR A 27 0.84 -8.91 -1.83
N SER A 28 -0.41 -8.73 -1.42
CA SER A 28 -0.78 -8.63 0.00
C SER A 28 -0.40 -9.90 0.77
N ALA A 29 -0.74 -11.07 0.23
CA ALA A 29 -0.41 -12.35 0.84
C ALA A 29 1.10 -12.59 0.87
N PHE A 30 1.80 -12.27 -0.22
CA PHE A 30 3.25 -12.43 -0.33
C PHE A 30 3.99 -11.59 0.71
N LEU A 31 3.65 -10.32 0.85
CA LEU A 31 4.27 -9.44 1.82
C LEU A 31 4.00 -9.89 3.25
N MET A 32 2.76 -10.29 3.56
CA MET A 32 2.41 -10.81 4.87
C MET A 32 3.22 -12.05 5.23
N GLN A 33 3.47 -12.93 4.26
CA GLN A 33 4.22 -14.17 4.47
C GLN A 33 5.73 -13.93 4.59
N MET A 34 6.28 -13.03 3.77
CA MET A 34 7.73 -12.88 3.61
C MET A 34 8.38 -11.86 4.54
N LEU A 35 7.60 -10.92 5.08
CA LEU A 35 8.09 -9.93 6.02
C LEU A 35 7.64 -10.28 7.44
N ASP A 36 8.59 -10.25 8.38
CA ASP A 36 8.29 -10.54 9.77
C ASP A 36 7.59 -9.37 10.47
N ASP A 37 6.89 -9.68 11.55
CA ASP A 37 6.30 -8.69 12.47
C ASP A 37 5.29 -7.75 11.81
N LEU A 38 4.45 -8.27 10.93
CA LEU A 38 3.35 -7.52 10.33
C LEU A 38 2.00 -8.02 10.88
N ASN A 39 1.05 -7.10 11.05
CA ASN A 39 -0.32 -7.47 11.40
C ASN A 39 -1.33 -7.14 10.29
N TRP A 40 -0.96 -6.32 9.32
CA TRP A 40 -1.85 -5.98 8.21
C TRP A 40 -1.06 -5.56 6.96
N VAL A 41 -1.50 -6.01 5.80
CA VAL A 41 -0.96 -5.60 4.49
C VAL A 41 -2.10 -5.51 3.50
N GLY A 42 -2.25 -4.40 2.81
CA GLY A 42 -3.28 -4.30 1.79
C GLY A 42 -3.26 -3.02 0.99
N PHE A 43 -4.22 -2.94 0.09
CA PHE A 43 -4.38 -1.82 -0.83
C PHE A 43 -5.65 -1.05 -0.51
N TYR A 44 -5.53 0.26 -0.56
CA TYR A 44 -6.66 1.18 -0.63
C TYR A 44 -6.66 1.85 -2.00
N LEU A 45 -7.82 2.01 -2.60
CA LEU A 45 -8.01 2.46 -3.98
C LEU A 45 -8.75 3.80 -4.02
N GLN A 46 -8.30 4.72 -4.85
CA GLN A 46 -9.08 5.93 -5.12
C GLN A 46 -10.12 5.63 -6.20
N ARG A 47 -11.40 5.53 -5.81
CA ARG A 47 -12.54 5.36 -6.73
C ARG A 47 -13.48 6.56 -6.76
N GLN A 48 -13.34 7.45 -5.80
CA GLN A 48 -14.01 8.73 -5.73
C GLN A 48 -12.97 9.82 -5.45
N PRO A 49 -13.19 11.06 -5.85
CA PRO A 49 -12.22 12.12 -5.61
C PRO A 49 -11.81 12.20 -4.15
N GLU A 50 -10.50 12.22 -3.89
CA GLU A 50 -9.89 12.38 -2.56
C GLU A 50 -10.42 11.40 -1.49
N THR A 51 -10.79 10.18 -1.93
CA THR A 51 -11.33 9.15 -1.04
C THR A 51 -10.73 7.79 -1.37
N LEU A 52 -10.18 7.13 -0.35
CA LEU A 52 -9.64 5.77 -0.45
C LEU A 52 -10.70 4.76 -0.02
N ILE A 53 -10.83 3.71 -0.82
CA ILE A 53 -11.75 2.58 -0.55
C ILE A 53 -10.91 1.32 -0.37
N LEU A 54 -11.26 0.52 0.64
CA LEU A 54 -10.57 -0.73 0.95
C LEU A 54 -10.57 -1.68 -0.24
N GLY A 55 -9.39 -2.15 -0.62
CA GLY A 55 -9.17 -3.16 -1.65
C GLY A 55 -8.69 -4.49 -1.06
N PRO A 56 -7.99 -5.32 -1.86
CA PRO A 56 -7.45 -6.59 -1.38
C PRO A 56 -6.47 -6.41 -0.23
N PHE A 57 -6.59 -7.23 0.82
CA PHE A 57 -5.74 -7.16 1.99
C PHE A 57 -5.63 -8.50 2.72
N GLN A 58 -4.64 -8.57 3.62
CA GLN A 58 -4.45 -9.65 4.59
C GLN A 58 -4.42 -9.03 5.99
N GLY A 59 -5.18 -9.59 6.92
CA GLY A 59 -5.29 -9.11 8.30
C GLY A 59 -6.74 -8.99 8.74
N GLN A 60 -6.97 -8.23 9.81
CA GLN A 60 -8.32 -8.01 10.32
C GLN A 60 -9.09 -7.00 9.47
N PRO A 61 -10.44 -7.03 9.52
CA PRO A 61 -11.26 -6.00 8.87
C PRO A 61 -10.77 -4.59 9.22
N ALA A 62 -10.78 -3.70 8.25
CA ALA A 62 -10.17 -2.38 8.35
C ALA A 62 -11.18 -1.26 8.12
N CYS A 63 -10.77 -0.02 8.44
CA CYS A 63 -11.61 1.15 8.24
C CYS A 63 -11.87 1.40 6.75
N ASN A 64 -13.08 1.83 6.43
CA ASN A 64 -13.50 2.14 5.06
C ASN A 64 -14.74 3.04 5.07
N PRO A 65 -14.81 4.12 4.29
CA PRO A 65 -13.72 4.71 3.48
C PRO A 65 -12.73 5.54 4.29
N ILE A 66 -11.61 5.93 3.67
CA ILE A 66 -10.63 6.84 4.27
C ILE A 66 -10.50 8.08 3.38
N PRO A 67 -10.87 9.27 3.86
CA PRO A 67 -10.64 10.50 3.09
C PRO A 67 -9.13 10.84 3.09
N PHE A 68 -8.69 11.52 2.02
CA PHE A 68 -7.29 11.98 1.92
C PHE A 68 -6.89 12.91 3.08
N SER A 69 -7.85 13.55 3.73
CA SER A 69 -7.60 14.47 4.84
C SER A 69 -7.23 13.79 6.14
N LYS A 70 -7.31 12.44 6.24
CA LYS A 70 -7.17 11.72 7.51
C LYS A 70 -6.21 10.54 7.42
N GLY A 71 -5.50 10.31 8.54
CA GLY A 71 -4.66 9.14 8.76
C GLY A 71 -3.40 9.14 7.92
N VAL A 72 -2.61 8.07 8.08
CA VAL A 72 -1.34 7.90 7.37
C VAL A 72 -1.59 7.58 5.89
N CYS A 73 -2.58 6.75 5.59
CA CYS A 73 -2.99 6.47 4.21
C CYS A 73 -3.43 7.75 3.48
N GLY A 74 -4.25 8.57 4.13
CA GLY A 74 -4.66 9.87 3.59
C GLY A 74 -3.48 10.80 3.34
N ALA A 75 -2.52 10.85 4.27
CA ALA A 75 -1.31 11.66 4.13
C ALA A 75 -0.46 11.22 2.95
N ALA A 76 -0.29 9.91 2.73
CA ALA A 76 0.46 9.38 1.59
C ALA A 76 -0.22 9.75 0.26
N ALA A 77 -1.53 9.57 0.19
CA ALA A 77 -2.30 9.90 -1.02
C ALA A 77 -2.27 11.40 -1.34
N ARG A 78 -2.45 12.24 -0.32
CA ARG A 78 -2.48 13.70 -0.46
C ARG A 78 -1.12 14.28 -0.84
N SER A 79 -0.06 13.83 -0.16
CA SER A 79 1.30 14.33 -0.39
C SER A 79 1.99 13.68 -1.60
N ARG A 80 1.49 12.54 -2.07
CA ARG A 80 2.11 11.70 -3.10
C ARG A 80 3.51 11.23 -2.70
N GLN A 81 3.75 11.07 -1.41
CA GLN A 81 5.01 10.61 -0.86
C GLN A 81 4.78 9.48 0.14
N THR A 82 5.70 8.52 0.16
CA THR A 82 5.70 7.44 1.14
C THR A 82 5.73 8.02 2.55
N GLN A 83 4.88 7.47 3.42
CA GLN A 83 4.83 7.79 4.83
C GLN A 83 5.41 6.62 5.62
N ARG A 84 6.46 6.88 6.39
CA ARG A 84 7.07 5.90 7.31
C ARG A 84 6.94 6.44 8.71
N VAL A 85 6.11 5.76 9.51
CA VAL A 85 5.70 6.21 10.84
C VAL A 85 6.18 5.21 11.89
N ASP A 86 7.03 5.67 12.79
CA ASP A 86 7.61 4.83 13.86
C ASP A 86 6.62 4.55 15.00
N ASP A 87 5.72 5.50 15.28
CA ASP A 87 4.67 5.35 16.28
C ASP A 87 3.39 6.03 15.79
N VAL A 88 2.39 5.22 15.46
CA VAL A 88 1.11 5.71 14.94
C VAL A 88 0.34 6.55 15.97
N HIS A 89 0.58 6.34 17.28
CA HIS A 89 -0.07 7.14 18.32
C HIS A 89 0.46 8.58 18.38
N ALA A 90 1.59 8.86 17.77
CA ALA A 90 2.16 10.21 17.69
C ALA A 90 1.66 11.00 16.47
N VAL A 91 0.89 10.38 15.56
CA VAL A 91 0.40 11.01 14.32
C VAL A 91 -0.90 11.74 14.60
N PRO A 92 -1.00 13.07 14.32
CA PRO A 92 -2.26 13.79 14.35
C PRO A 92 -3.27 13.17 13.39
N ASP A 93 -4.54 13.13 13.77
CA ASP A 93 -5.63 12.58 12.95
C ASP A 93 -5.47 11.09 12.58
N HIS A 94 -4.68 10.34 13.35
CA HIS A 94 -4.54 8.90 13.16
C HIS A 94 -5.89 8.21 13.31
N ILE A 95 -6.21 7.33 12.34
CA ILE A 95 -7.39 6.48 12.41
C ILE A 95 -6.96 5.13 12.98
N ALA A 96 -7.39 4.82 14.21
CA ALA A 96 -7.10 3.55 14.88
C ALA A 96 -8.02 2.45 14.33
N CYS A 97 -7.69 1.89 13.17
CA CYS A 97 -8.46 0.80 12.55
C CYS A 97 -8.09 -0.56 13.13
N ASP A 98 -6.84 -0.73 13.58
CA ASP A 98 -6.39 -1.88 14.36
C ASP A 98 -5.61 -1.37 15.57
N ALA A 99 -6.14 -1.65 16.77
CA ALA A 99 -5.52 -1.20 18.00
C ALA A 99 -4.15 -1.84 18.29
N THR A 100 -3.80 -2.92 17.58
CA THR A 100 -2.51 -3.59 17.73
C THR A 100 -1.40 -2.94 16.91
N SER A 101 -1.73 -2.13 15.90
CA SER A 101 -0.75 -1.45 15.07
C SER A 101 0.02 -0.38 15.84
N ARG A 102 1.34 -0.41 15.74
CA ARG A 102 2.23 0.53 16.41
C ARG A 102 3.06 1.35 15.42
N SER A 103 3.50 0.74 14.32
CA SER A 103 4.19 1.44 13.23
C SER A 103 3.55 1.11 11.89
N GLU A 104 3.80 1.97 10.90
CA GLU A 104 3.10 1.89 9.61
C GLU A 104 3.97 2.42 8.48
N LEU A 105 3.86 1.80 7.33
CA LEU A 105 4.46 2.25 6.09
C LEU A 105 3.39 2.30 5.00
N VAL A 106 3.20 3.45 4.39
CA VAL A 106 2.23 3.63 3.31
C VAL A 106 2.93 4.17 2.07
N VAL A 107 2.83 3.43 0.97
CA VAL A 107 3.42 3.79 -0.33
C VAL A 107 2.31 4.24 -1.27
N PRO A 108 2.32 5.49 -1.76
CA PRO A 108 1.33 5.93 -2.74
C PRO A 108 1.63 5.31 -4.11
N ILE A 109 0.56 4.92 -4.81
CA ILE A 109 0.64 4.36 -6.15
C ILE A 109 0.11 5.40 -7.12
N ILE A 110 1.00 5.95 -7.93
CA ILE A 110 0.70 7.02 -8.88
C ILE A 110 0.83 6.44 -10.29
N ILE A 111 -0.22 6.58 -11.09
CA ILE A 111 -0.24 6.12 -12.47
C ILE A 111 -0.26 7.33 -13.41
N ASP A 112 0.53 7.22 -14.50
CA ASP A 112 0.46 8.17 -15.62
C ASP A 112 -0.75 7.81 -16.48
N ASP A 113 -1.84 8.52 -16.31
CA ASP A 113 -3.02 8.36 -17.15
C ASP A 113 -3.07 9.45 -18.21
N ARG A 114 -2.49 9.14 -19.38
CA ARG A 114 -2.45 10.04 -20.54
C ARG A 114 -3.84 10.37 -21.09
N VAL A 115 -4.84 9.56 -20.77
CA VAL A 115 -6.22 9.81 -21.23
C VAL A 115 -6.86 10.96 -20.45
N TRP A 116 -6.50 11.08 -19.17
CA TRP A 116 -7.04 12.12 -18.28
C TRP A 116 -6.09 13.29 -18.07
N GLY A 117 -4.85 13.20 -18.60
CA GLY A 117 -3.92 14.31 -18.72
C GLY A 117 -3.03 14.61 -17.53
N ASP A 118 -3.21 13.94 -16.40
CA ASP A 118 -2.41 14.15 -15.19
C ASP A 118 -2.08 12.83 -14.48
N ASP A 119 -0.96 12.82 -13.77
CA ASP A 119 -0.61 11.72 -12.86
C ASP A 119 -1.70 11.57 -11.80
N THR A 120 -2.33 10.42 -11.76
CA THR A 120 -3.43 10.13 -10.84
C THR A 120 -2.99 9.21 -9.72
N VAL A 121 -3.38 9.54 -8.49
CA VAL A 121 -3.24 8.61 -7.36
C VAL A 121 -4.23 7.48 -7.57
N TRP A 122 -3.73 6.30 -7.91
CA TRP A 122 -4.55 5.09 -8.05
C TRP A 122 -5.00 4.58 -6.68
N GLY A 123 -4.12 4.67 -5.71
CA GLY A 123 -4.35 4.20 -4.37
C GLY A 123 -3.07 4.21 -3.55
N VAL A 124 -3.06 3.42 -2.49
CA VAL A 124 -1.88 3.22 -1.63
C VAL A 124 -1.70 1.73 -1.30
N LEU A 125 -0.45 1.34 -1.05
CA LEU A 125 -0.09 0.10 -0.38
C LEU A 125 0.17 0.44 1.08
N ASP A 126 -0.59 -0.16 1.99
CA ASP A 126 -0.53 0.07 3.43
C ASP A 126 -0.01 -1.17 4.15
N ILE A 127 0.99 -0.99 5.01
CA ILE A 127 1.61 -2.07 5.78
C ILE A 127 1.71 -1.63 7.23
N ASP A 128 1.17 -2.45 8.14
CA ASP A 128 1.15 -2.20 9.58
C ASP A 128 1.95 -3.25 10.35
N SER A 129 2.56 -2.81 11.43
CA SER A 129 3.28 -3.69 12.36
C SER A 129 2.86 -3.41 13.81
N PRO A 130 2.78 -4.47 14.66
CA PRO A 130 2.58 -4.30 16.09
C PRO A 130 3.85 -3.86 16.82
N VAL A 131 4.99 -3.78 16.12
CA VAL A 131 6.27 -3.39 16.68
C VAL A 131 6.55 -1.92 16.37
N PRO A 132 6.87 -1.07 17.37
CA PRO A 132 7.28 0.31 17.10
C PRO A 132 8.53 0.36 16.23
N ALA A 133 8.61 1.35 15.35
CA ALA A 133 9.76 1.59 14.48
C ALA A 133 10.20 0.35 13.67
N ARG A 134 9.23 -0.48 13.25
CA ARG A 134 9.50 -1.71 12.50
C ARG A 134 10.15 -1.43 11.14
N PHE A 135 9.77 -0.33 10.48
CA PHE A 135 10.20 -0.07 9.12
C PHE A 135 11.41 0.87 9.10
N THR A 136 12.53 0.36 8.55
CA THR A 136 13.75 1.13 8.35
C THR A 136 13.72 1.86 7.00
N ALA A 137 14.72 2.70 6.74
CA ALA A 137 14.89 3.32 5.42
C ALA A 137 15.12 2.27 4.33
N GLU A 138 15.79 1.16 4.65
CA GLU A 138 15.98 0.04 3.73
C GLU A 138 14.68 -0.69 3.44
N ASP A 139 13.85 -0.89 4.46
CA ASP A 139 12.50 -1.47 4.29
C ASP A 139 11.67 -0.58 3.37
N GLN A 140 11.67 0.72 3.58
CA GLN A 140 10.96 1.66 2.72
C GLN A 140 11.40 1.52 1.26
N ALA A 141 12.69 1.58 1.00
CA ALA A 141 13.23 1.48 -0.36
C ALA A 141 12.89 0.11 -0.99
N GLY A 142 13.01 -0.97 -0.21
CA GLY A 142 12.69 -2.33 -0.68
C GLY A 142 11.21 -2.51 -0.99
N ILE A 143 10.33 -2.04 -0.11
CA ILE A 143 8.89 -2.13 -0.30
C ILE A 143 8.43 -1.23 -1.46
N GLU A 144 9.02 -0.06 -1.64
CA GLU A 144 8.76 0.79 -2.81
C GLU A 144 9.09 0.05 -4.12
N ARG A 145 10.21 -0.71 -4.17
CA ARG A 145 10.54 -1.54 -5.34
C ARG A 145 9.53 -2.67 -5.55
N LEU A 146 9.07 -3.34 -4.48
CA LEU A 146 8.03 -4.36 -4.60
C LEU A 146 6.70 -3.78 -5.09
N CYS A 147 6.38 -2.57 -4.66
CA CYS A 147 5.22 -1.82 -5.17
C CYS A 147 5.36 -1.55 -6.68
N HIS A 148 6.55 -1.20 -7.15
CA HIS A 148 6.83 -1.03 -8.58
C HIS A 148 6.65 -2.33 -9.38
N VAL A 149 7.01 -3.47 -8.81
CA VAL A 149 6.75 -4.79 -9.43
C VAL A 149 5.24 -4.98 -9.63
N PHE A 150 4.44 -4.69 -8.61
CA PHE A 150 2.98 -4.77 -8.70
C PHE A 150 2.44 -3.86 -9.81
N VAL A 151 2.86 -2.60 -9.83
CA VAL A 151 2.42 -1.60 -10.83
C VAL A 151 2.79 -2.06 -12.25
N GLY A 152 4.02 -2.51 -12.45
CA GLY A 152 4.51 -2.97 -13.75
C GLY A 152 3.82 -4.23 -14.25
N ALA A 153 3.38 -5.11 -13.35
CA ALA A 153 2.70 -6.36 -13.69
C ALA A 153 1.21 -6.19 -13.98
N SER A 154 0.61 -5.04 -13.64
CA SER A 154 -0.85 -4.90 -13.56
C SER A 154 -1.40 -3.84 -14.51
N ASP A 155 -2.61 -4.07 -15.01
CA ASP A 155 -3.36 -3.09 -15.80
C ASP A 155 -4.19 -2.21 -14.87
N LEU A 156 -3.57 -1.19 -14.29
CA LEU A 156 -4.22 -0.31 -13.31
C LEU A 156 -5.20 0.69 -13.93
N CYS A 157 -4.98 1.09 -15.16
CA CYS A 157 -5.86 2.04 -15.85
C CYS A 157 -7.29 1.51 -16.05
N GLU A 158 -7.47 0.19 -16.15
CA GLU A 158 -8.80 -0.41 -16.27
C GLU A 158 -9.60 -0.27 -14.97
N SER A 159 -8.93 -0.41 -13.81
CA SER A 159 -9.60 -0.29 -12.51
C SER A 159 -10.10 1.14 -12.25
N ALA A 160 -9.39 2.14 -12.74
CA ALA A 160 -9.78 3.55 -12.60
C ALA A 160 -11.04 3.89 -13.43
N ARG A 161 -11.29 3.14 -14.51
CA ARG A 161 -12.45 3.35 -15.40
C ARG A 161 -13.74 2.71 -14.90
N GLN A 162 -13.66 1.82 -13.92
CA GLN A 162 -14.80 1.09 -13.38
C GLN A 162 -15.45 1.79 -12.17
N GLY A 163 -14.95 2.96 -11.82
CA GLY A 163 -15.41 3.74 -10.66
C GLY A 163 -16.51 4.74 -11.00
#